data_8824a2dbbaaf3d06c808cfe56baa56f9
#
_entry.id   8824a2dbbaaf3d06c808cfe56baa56f9
#
_cell.length_a   1.000
_cell.length_b   1.000
_cell.length_c   1.000
_cell.angle_alpha   90.00
_cell.angle_beta   90.00
_cell.angle_gamma   90.00
#
_symmetry.space_group_name_H-M   'P 1'
#
loop_
_entity.id
_entity.type
_entity.pdbx_description
1 polymer ?
#
loop_
_entity_poly.entity_id
_entity_poly.type
_entity_poly.pdbx_seq_one_letter_code
_entity_poly.pdbx_strand_id
1 'polypeptide(L)'
;NAPIQNHSVNMTGGSDKSRFSLGFSYFGQEGTLGYPAVPNYERYTVRMNSDYSVLKKNGRDVIVFGENITATLTSKSGIAIGNNYYNSIRDLLVAPPILPAYNKAGEFYEYADMQEEGWDFNQDYANPLAETYYDHGNNRTKGHRVHGNFYLQIMPIKELTIKSSAGVHFSHSDYRRYVPTYTLSGKTSNNTDDVTQNQSYSARWSWENTINYKKSFGDHNLDVLAGQSLEKWGYGNSVNVKNSNSIFPGSFDHA
;
A
#
# COMPACT_ATOMS: atom_id res chain seq x y z
N ASN A 1 10.77 20.83 4.23
CA ASN A 1 11.53 19.59 4.17
C ASN A 1 10.55 18.44 4.36
N ALA A 2 10.62 17.44 3.46
CA ALA A 2 9.85 16.22 3.57
C ALA A 2 10.79 15.10 4.05
N PRO A 3 10.67 14.63 5.30
CA PRO A 3 11.54 13.60 5.83
C PRO A 3 11.25 12.25 5.15
N ILE A 4 12.32 11.50 4.91
CA ILE A 4 12.26 10.10 4.48
C ILE A 4 13.03 9.28 5.51
N GLN A 5 12.42 8.21 6.00
CA GLN A 5 13.01 7.29 6.96
C GLN A 5 12.96 5.88 6.41
N ASN A 6 14.04 5.13 6.58
CA ASN A 6 14.12 3.73 6.24
C ASN A 6 14.94 2.99 7.29
N HIS A 7 14.31 2.08 8.00
CA HIS A 7 14.92 1.28 9.03
C HIS A 7 14.72 -0.20 8.71
N SER A 8 15.75 -1.02 8.85
CA SER A 8 15.65 -2.46 8.67
C SER A 8 16.52 -3.22 9.67
N VAL A 9 15.97 -4.33 10.13
CA VAL A 9 16.67 -5.29 10.98
C VAL A 9 16.50 -6.67 10.36
N ASN A 10 17.59 -7.41 10.24
CA ASN A 10 17.57 -8.78 9.75
C ASN A 10 18.28 -9.67 10.76
N MET A 11 17.69 -10.83 11.04
CA MET A 11 18.22 -11.86 11.89
C MET A 11 18.28 -13.17 11.12
N THR A 12 19.40 -13.85 11.16
CA THR A 12 19.59 -15.15 10.54
C THR A 12 20.14 -16.14 11.58
N GLY A 13 19.73 -17.37 11.47
CA GLY A 13 20.22 -18.41 12.35
C GLY A 13 19.92 -19.79 11.77
N GLY A 14 20.44 -20.81 12.46
CA GLY A 14 20.19 -22.16 12.04
C GLY A 14 20.92 -23.20 12.87
N SER A 15 20.67 -24.43 12.52
CA SER A 15 21.28 -25.64 13.06
C SER A 15 21.56 -26.61 11.92
N ASP A 16 22.01 -27.80 12.24
CA ASP A 16 22.19 -28.88 11.26
C ASP A 16 20.88 -29.26 10.51
N LYS A 17 19.72 -28.94 11.09
CA LYS A 17 18.43 -29.33 10.55
C LYS A 17 17.57 -28.16 10.10
N SER A 18 17.91 -26.93 10.47
CA SER A 18 17.08 -25.77 10.18
C SER A 18 17.92 -24.54 9.82
N ARG A 19 17.42 -23.73 8.93
CA ARG A 19 17.92 -22.40 8.63
C ARG A 19 16.75 -21.45 8.60
N PHE A 20 16.92 -20.26 9.14
CA PHE A 20 15.91 -19.23 9.07
C PHE A 20 16.52 -17.84 8.87
N SER A 21 15.73 -16.99 8.29
CA SER A 21 15.98 -15.56 8.16
C SER A 21 14.69 -14.81 8.46
N LEU A 22 14.76 -13.89 9.40
CA LEU A 22 13.67 -13.00 9.77
C LEU A 22 14.10 -11.56 9.50
N GLY A 23 13.32 -10.83 8.73
CA GLY A 23 13.55 -9.43 8.43
C GLY A 23 12.37 -8.58 8.83
N PHE A 24 12.63 -7.42 9.41
CA PHE A 24 11.68 -6.37 9.65
C PHE A 24 12.16 -5.09 9.00
N SER A 25 11.28 -4.36 8.32
CA SER A 25 11.60 -3.04 7.79
C SER A 25 10.43 -2.06 7.96
N TYR A 26 10.78 -0.82 8.26
CA TYR A 26 9.91 0.35 8.26
C TYR A 26 10.39 1.33 7.20
N PHE A 27 9.47 1.86 6.43
CA PHE A 27 9.68 2.97 5.51
C PHE A 27 8.61 4.02 5.75
N GLY A 28 9.02 5.28 5.95
CA GLY A 28 8.14 6.43 6.10
C GLY A 28 8.60 7.57 5.19
N GLN A 29 7.65 8.23 4.54
CA GLN A 29 7.88 9.39 3.68
C GLN A 29 6.74 10.38 3.81
N GLU A 30 7.08 11.64 4.05
CA GLU A 30 6.15 12.76 3.97
C GLU A 30 6.21 13.42 2.59
N GLY A 31 5.11 14.05 2.18
CA GLY A 31 5.05 14.84 0.96
C GLY A 31 5.73 16.20 1.11
N THR A 32 6.23 16.75 0.01
CA THR A 32 6.84 18.09 -0.03
C THR A 32 5.81 19.21 -0.13
N LEU A 33 4.60 18.90 -0.55
CA LEU A 33 3.49 19.84 -0.78
C LEU A 33 2.24 19.36 -0.03
N GLY A 34 1.29 20.28 0.18
CA GLY A 34 -0.02 19.93 0.71
C GLY A 34 -0.27 20.37 2.16
N TYR A 35 0.62 21.14 2.79
CA TYR A 35 0.31 21.72 4.10
C TYR A 35 -0.99 22.54 4.03
N PRO A 36 -1.94 22.40 5.01
CA PRO A 36 -1.80 21.60 6.24
C PRO A 36 -2.16 20.11 6.08
N ALA A 37 -2.65 19.65 4.94
CA ALA A 37 -2.99 18.25 4.64
C ALA A 37 -1.80 17.50 4.02
N VAL A 38 -0.70 17.40 4.74
CA VAL A 38 0.55 16.84 4.24
C VAL A 38 0.38 15.36 3.85
N PRO A 39 0.69 14.99 2.59
CA PRO A 39 0.69 13.59 2.19
C PRO A 39 1.67 12.77 3.02
N ASN A 40 1.26 11.58 3.39
CA ASN A 40 2.09 10.65 4.16
C ASN A 40 2.01 9.24 3.60
N TYR A 41 3.13 8.52 3.60
CA TYR A 41 3.21 7.13 3.24
C TYR A 41 4.06 6.38 4.26
N GLU A 42 3.48 5.33 4.84
CA GLU A 42 4.17 4.42 5.75
C GLU A 42 4.04 2.98 5.26
N ARG A 43 5.09 2.22 5.43
CA ARG A 43 5.13 0.80 5.11
C ARG A 43 5.93 0.02 6.14
N TYR A 44 5.30 -0.99 6.70
CA TYR A 44 5.91 -2.01 7.53
C TYR A 44 5.98 -3.32 6.76
N THR A 45 7.13 -3.97 6.76
CA THR A 45 7.32 -5.25 6.08
C THR A 45 7.99 -6.23 7.02
N VAL A 46 7.38 -7.42 7.14
CA VAL A 46 7.96 -8.58 7.81
C VAL A 46 8.25 -9.64 6.76
N ARG A 47 9.44 -10.19 6.78
CA ARG A 47 9.85 -11.30 5.91
C ARG A 47 10.35 -12.45 6.77
N MET A 48 9.87 -13.64 6.46
CA MET A 48 10.32 -14.88 7.08
C MET A 48 10.63 -15.89 5.99
N ASN A 49 11.83 -16.44 6.05
CA ASN A 49 12.24 -17.52 5.18
C ASN A 49 12.84 -18.59 6.07
N SER A 50 12.37 -19.82 5.93
CA SER A 50 12.97 -20.94 6.64
C SER A 50 12.98 -22.23 5.83
N ASP A 51 13.95 -23.07 6.13
CA ASP A 51 14.07 -24.43 5.66
C ASP A 51 14.26 -25.36 6.85
N TYR A 52 13.56 -26.46 6.86
CA TYR A 52 13.69 -27.51 7.85
C TYR A 52 13.92 -28.87 7.19
N SER A 53 15.05 -29.51 7.52
CA SER A 53 15.34 -30.87 7.11
C SER A 53 14.57 -31.87 7.96
N VAL A 54 13.45 -32.33 7.43
CA VAL A 54 12.54 -33.28 8.10
C VAL A 54 13.19 -34.65 8.22
N LEU A 55 13.91 -35.09 7.18
CA LEU A 55 14.59 -36.38 7.13
C LEU A 55 15.99 -36.24 6.52
N LYS A 56 17.00 -36.73 7.27
CA LYS A 56 18.38 -36.90 6.80
C LYS A 56 18.71 -38.39 6.72
N LYS A 57 19.45 -38.77 5.68
CA LYS A 57 20.02 -40.10 5.54
C LYS A 57 21.47 -39.99 5.02
N ASN A 58 22.40 -40.62 5.70
CA ASN A 58 23.85 -40.58 5.37
C ASN A 58 24.37 -39.14 5.16
N GLY A 59 24.03 -38.24 6.10
CA GLY A 59 24.46 -36.84 6.06
C GLY A 59 23.78 -35.96 5.00
N ARG A 60 22.89 -36.53 4.20
CA ARG A 60 22.16 -35.83 3.12
C ARG A 60 20.71 -35.58 3.52
N ASP A 61 20.19 -34.41 3.17
CA ASP A 61 18.77 -34.10 3.27
C ASP A 61 17.98 -34.95 2.26
N VAL A 62 16.94 -35.63 2.75
CA VAL A 62 16.04 -36.46 1.94
C VAL A 62 14.67 -35.81 1.83
N ILE A 63 14.19 -35.18 2.90
CA ILE A 63 12.95 -34.44 2.92
C ILE A 63 13.22 -33.08 3.57
N VAL A 64 12.89 -32.01 2.85
CA VAL A 64 12.99 -30.63 3.30
C VAL A 64 11.64 -29.99 3.15
N PHE A 65 11.17 -29.32 4.21
CA PHE A 65 10.06 -28.37 4.18
C PHE A 65 10.61 -26.95 4.27
N GLY A 66 10.05 -26.03 3.50
CA GLY A 66 10.45 -24.65 3.59
C GLY A 66 9.30 -23.70 3.34
N GLU A 67 9.50 -22.48 3.81
CA GLU A 67 8.55 -21.39 3.63
C GLU A 67 9.26 -20.07 3.34
N ASN A 68 8.59 -19.22 2.53
CA ASN A 68 8.97 -17.84 2.29
C ASN A 68 7.71 -16.98 2.43
N ILE A 69 7.64 -16.16 3.44
CA ILE A 69 6.48 -15.35 3.76
C ILE A 69 6.91 -13.87 3.80
N THR A 70 6.15 -13.02 3.14
CA THR A 70 6.28 -11.57 3.25
C THR A 70 4.91 -10.99 3.58
N ALA A 71 4.82 -10.29 4.70
CA ALA A 71 3.66 -9.52 5.10
C ALA A 71 3.99 -8.02 5.04
N THR A 72 3.13 -7.25 4.41
CA THR A 72 3.31 -5.81 4.23
C THR A 72 2.05 -5.08 4.66
N LEU A 73 2.22 -4.09 5.54
CA LEU A 73 1.20 -3.15 5.96
C LEU A 73 1.56 -1.78 5.40
N THR A 74 0.62 -1.10 4.78
CA THR A 74 0.80 0.26 4.26
C THR A 74 -0.28 1.18 4.79
N SER A 75 0.09 2.43 5.04
CA SER A 75 -0.84 3.52 5.29
C SER A 75 -0.43 4.70 4.43
N LYS A 76 -1.37 5.30 3.73
CA LYS A 76 -1.12 6.50 2.93
C LYS A 76 -2.28 7.47 3.04
N SER A 77 -1.95 8.74 3.11
CA SER A 77 -2.82 9.87 2.81
C SER A 77 -2.21 10.68 1.68
N GLY A 78 -2.98 11.53 1.03
CA GLY A 78 -2.40 12.33 -0.05
C GLY A 78 -3.37 13.34 -0.64
N ILE A 79 -2.81 14.24 -1.41
CA ILE A 79 -3.53 15.21 -2.22
C ILE A 79 -3.83 14.65 -3.60
N ALA A 80 -4.87 15.16 -4.26
CA ALA A 80 -5.17 14.74 -5.62
C ALA A 80 -4.15 15.32 -6.60
N ILE A 81 -3.53 14.43 -7.36
CA ILE A 81 -2.78 14.76 -8.56
C ILE A 81 -3.66 14.32 -9.72
N GLY A 82 -4.71 15.09 -10.00
CA GLY A 82 -5.69 14.78 -11.02
C GLY A 82 -5.18 15.04 -12.44
N ASN A 83 -6.09 15.46 -13.30
CA ASN A 83 -5.75 15.94 -14.65
C ASN A 83 -5.35 17.42 -14.62
N ASN A 84 -5.15 18.03 -15.81
CA ASN A 84 -4.76 19.44 -15.93
C ASN A 84 -5.76 20.44 -15.34
N TYR A 85 -7.02 20.06 -15.12
CA TYR A 85 -8.08 20.94 -14.63
C TYR A 85 -8.35 20.75 -13.12
N TYR A 86 -8.14 19.52 -12.61
CA TYR A 86 -8.40 19.15 -11.21
C TYR A 86 -7.11 18.64 -10.60
N ASN A 87 -6.20 19.57 -10.27
CA ASN A 87 -4.86 19.25 -9.81
C ASN A 87 -4.42 20.22 -8.73
N SER A 88 -4.42 19.79 -7.49
CA SER A 88 -4.08 20.62 -6.33
C SER A 88 -2.68 21.24 -6.44
N ILE A 89 -1.74 20.61 -7.13
CA ILE A 89 -0.39 21.18 -7.33
C ILE A 89 -0.47 22.38 -8.29
N ARG A 90 -1.23 22.25 -9.38
CA ARG A 90 -1.43 23.36 -10.31
C ARG A 90 -2.11 24.54 -9.62
N ASP A 91 -3.11 24.28 -8.80
CA ASP A 91 -3.87 25.33 -8.12
C ASP A 91 -2.98 26.08 -7.13
N LEU A 92 -2.08 25.37 -6.43
CA LEU A 92 -1.04 25.98 -5.60
C LEU A 92 -0.05 26.85 -6.39
N LEU A 93 0.32 26.40 -7.61
CA LEU A 93 1.29 27.12 -8.45
C LEU A 93 0.71 28.36 -9.13
N VAL A 94 -0.60 28.37 -9.43
CA VAL A 94 -1.27 29.51 -10.09
C VAL A 94 -1.93 30.47 -9.11
N ALA A 95 -1.87 30.17 -7.81
CA ALA A 95 -2.42 31.06 -6.78
C ALA A 95 -1.76 32.45 -6.86
N PRO A 96 -2.52 33.56 -6.82
CA PRO A 96 -1.95 34.89 -6.78
C PRO A 96 -1.06 35.10 -5.56
N PRO A 97 0.22 35.45 -5.73
CA PRO A 97 1.19 35.53 -4.62
C PRO A 97 0.92 36.68 -3.64
N ILE A 98 0.03 37.61 -3.99
CA ILE A 98 -0.36 38.73 -3.14
C ILE A 98 -1.44 38.38 -2.13
N LEU A 99 -2.16 37.28 -2.34
CA LEU A 99 -3.21 36.84 -1.43
C LEU A 99 -2.62 36.00 -0.29
N PRO A 100 -2.96 36.31 0.95
CA PRO A 100 -2.48 35.54 2.09
C PRO A 100 -3.14 34.15 2.14
N ALA A 101 -2.47 33.19 2.78
CA ALA A 101 -3.03 31.89 3.01
C ALA A 101 -4.11 31.87 4.12
N TYR A 102 -3.96 32.77 5.09
CA TYR A 102 -4.82 32.88 6.25
C TYR A 102 -5.24 34.35 6.48
N ASN A 103 -6.46 34.55 6.96
CA ASN A 103 -6.97 35.84 7.35
C ASN A 103 -6.41 36.28 8.74
N LYS A 104 -6.78 37.45 9.22
CA LYS A 104 -6.34 38.01 10.50
C LYS A 104 -6.80 37.21 11.73
N ALA A 105 -7.86 36.40 11.57
CA ALA A 105 -8.35 35.51 12.61
C ALA A 105 -7.59 34.16 12.64
N GLY A 106 -6.72 33.89 11.65
CA GLY A 106 -5.99 32.62 11.50
C GLY A 106 -6.78 31.53 10.78
N GLU A 107 -7.90 31.90 10.18
CA GLU A 107 -8.71 31.02 9.33
C GLU A 107 -8.22 31.10 7.87
N PHE A 108 -8.59 30.13 7.03
CA PHE A 108 -8.24 30.21 5.62
C PHE A 108 -8.80 31.47 4.98
N TYR A 109 -7.96 32.17 4.22
CA TYR A 109 -8.36 33.37 3.50
C TYR A 109 -9.32 33.00 2.36
N GLU A 110 -10.53 33.54 2.37
CA GLU A 110 -11.61 33.19 1.47
C GLU A 110 -12.01 34.37 0.57
N TYR A 111 -12.89 34.13 -0.37
CA TYR A 111 -13.44 35.19 -1.24
C TYR A 111 -14.16 36.28 -0.45
N ALA A 112 -14.80 35.96 0.67
CA ALA A 112 -15.44 36.92 1.54
C ALA A 112 -14.43 37.92 2.16
N ASP A 113 -13.27 37.44 2.59
CA ASP A 113 -12.17 38.29 3.13
C ASP A 113 -11.66 39.26 2.04
N MET A 114 -11.55 38.80 0.77
CA MET A 114 -11.17 39.66 -0.36
C MET A 114 -12.16 40.80 -0.58
N GLN A 115 -13.45 40.52 -0.51
CA GLN A 115 -14.49 41.51 -0.70
C GLN A 115 -14.47 42.55 0.44
N GLU A 116 -14.27 42.15 1.70
CA GLU A 116 -14.16 43.03 2.82
C GLU A 116 -12.94 43.94 2.72
N GLU A 117 -11.84 43.47 2.17
CA GLU A 117 -10.60 44.23 1.95
C GLU A 117 -10.62 45.07 0.67
N GLY A 118 -11.71 45.00 -0.13
CA GLY A 118 -11.89 45.79 -1.34
C GLY A 118 -11.12 45.30 -2.56
N TRP A 119 -10.71 44.03 -2.57
CA TRP A 119 -10.05 43.42 -3.73
C TRP A 119 -11.08 43.00 -4.79
N ASP A 120 -10.87 43.44 -6.02
CA ASP A 120 -11.71 43.05 -7.17
C ASP A 120 -11.09 41.86 -7.91
N PHE A 121 -11.01 40.72 -7.22
CA PHE A 121 -10.62 39.46 -7.83
C PHE A 121 -11.84 38.70 -8.37
N ASN A 122 -11.56 37.79 -9.32
CA ASN A 122 -12.59 36.91 -9.84
C ASN A 122 -13.21 36.10 -8.71
N GLN A 123 -14.52 36.11 -8.61
CA GLN A 123 -15.32 35.32 -7.64
C GLN A 123 -15.08 33.80 -7.73
N ASP A 124 -14.32 33.34 -8.74
CA ASP A 124 -13.95 31.94 -8.91
C ASP A 124 -12.70 31.55 -8.12
N TYR A 125 -12.01 32.53 -7.53
CA TYR A 125 -10.83 32.22 -6.73
C TYR A 125 -11.22 31.45 -5.46
N ALA A 126 -10.62 30.30 -5.30
CA ALA A 126 -10.64 29.54 -4.05
C ALA A 126 -9.20 29.41 -3.51
N ASN A 127 -9.05 29.50 -2.20
CA ASN A 127 -7.76 29.28 -1.55
C ASN A 127 -7.33 27.83 -1.72
N PRO A 128 -6.24 27.51 -2.46
CA PRO A 128 -5.86 26.16 -2.76
C PRO A 128 -5.40 25.35 -1.53
N LEU A 129 -4.96 26.03 -0.47
CA LEU A 129 -4.65 25.35 0.79
C LEU A 129 -5.91 24.90 1.50
N ALA A 130 -6.95 25.74 1.52
CA ALA A 130 -8.24 25.41 2.09
C ALA A 130 -8.91 24.26 1.32
N GLU A 131 -8.91 24.34 -0.01
CA GLU A 131 -9.45 23.28 -0.87
C GLU A 131 -8.71 21.95 -0.60
N THR A 132 -7.39 21.96 -0.57
CA THR A 132 -6.60 20.78 -0.24
C THR A 132 -6.91 20.24 1.15
N TYR A 133 -7.09 21.09 2.13
CA TYR A 133 -7.42 20.69 3.49
C TYR A 133 -8.80 20.03 3.59
N TYR A 134 -9.82 20.66 3.03
CA TYR A 134 -11.19 20.15 3.11
C TYR A 134 -11.38 18.88 2.25
N ASP A 135 -10.82 18.84 1.05
CA ASP A 135 -10.99 17.71 0.15
C ASP A 135 -10.09 16.52 0.46
N HIS A 136 -8.92 16.76 1.03
CA HIS A 136 -7.89 15.73 1.18
C HIS A 136 -7.36 15.55 2.61
N GLY A 137 -7.66 16.46 3.53
CA GLY A 137 -7.17 16.39 4.92
C GLY A 137 -7.62 15.14 5.67
N ASN A 138 -8.79 14.60 5.31
CA ASN A 138 -9.39 13.45 5.98
C ASN A 138 -9.50 12.22 5.06
N ASN A 139 -8.49 11.96 4.24
CA ASN A 139 -8.43 10.73 3.46
C ASN A 139 -7.32 9.81 3.96
N ARG A 140 -7.55 8.52 3.87
CA ARG A 140 -6.55 7.51 4.21
C ARG A 140 -6.82 6.19 3.49
N THR A 141 -5.76 5.58 2.97
CA THR A 141 -5.80 4.21 2.47
C THR A 141 -4.89 3.35 3.32
N LYS A 142 -5.42 2.28 3.92
CA LYS A 142 -4.65 1.21 4.53
C LYS A 142 -4.61 0.02 3.59
N GLY A 143 -3.43 -0.57 3.44
CA GLY A 143 -3.22 -1.77 2.63
C GLY A 143 -2.56 -2.87 3.44
N HIS A 144 -3.05 -4.09 3.27
CA HIS A 144 -2.51 -5.30 3.87
C HIS A 144 -2.20 -6.27 2.74
N ARG A 145 -0.97 -6.76 2.67
CA ARG A 145 -0.57 -7.77 1.70
C ARG A 145 0.18 -8.89 2.38
N VAL A 146 -0.17 -10.11 2.03
CA VAL A 146 0.57 -11.30 2.42
C VAL A 146 0.91 -12.05 1.15
N HIS A 147 2.19 -12.35 0.99
CA HIS A 147 2.70 -13.20 -0.06
C HIS A 147 3.46 -14.33 0.60
N GLY A 148 3.03 -15.56 0.35
CA GLY A 148 3.60 -16.75 0.96
C GLY A 148 3.85 -17.84 -0.08
N ASN A 149 4.94 -18.58 0.09
CA ASN A 149 5.23 -19.80 -0.62
C ASN A 149 5.70 -20.85 0.36
N PHE A 150 5.06 -22.02 0.33
CA PHE A 150 5.40 -23.19 1.12
C PHE A 150 5.82 -24.30 0.18
N TYR A 151 6.87 -25.04 0.50
CA TYR A 151 7.28 -26.14 -0.35
C TYR A 151 7.74 -27.34 0.45
N LEU A 152 7.51 -28.51 -0.15
CA LEU A 152 8.05 -29.78 0.26
C LEU A 152 8.97 -30.29 -0.85
N GLN A 153 10.21 -30.60 -0.50
CA GLN A 153 11.20 -31.12 -1.40
C GLN A 153 11.60 -32.52 -0.94
N ILE A 154 11.56 -33.50 -1.85
CA ILE A 154 11.93 -34.90 -1.60
C ILE A 154 13.07 -35.26 -2.54
N MET A 155 14.17 -35.75 -1.98
CA MET A 155 15.39 -36.15 -2.68
C MET A 155 15.72 -37.62 -2.38
N PRO A 156 14.98 -38.59 -2.99
CA PRO A 156 15.14 -40.01 -2.68
C PRO A 156 16.52 -40.53 -3.03
N ILE A 157 17.08 -40.03 -4.11
CA ILE A 157 18.47 -40.28 -4.53
C ILE A 157 19.17 -38.93 -4.77
N LYS A 158 20.50 -38.93 -4.88
CA LYS A 158 21.34 -37.72 -5.01
C LYS A 158 21.02 -36.93 -6.30
N GLU A 159 20.64 -37.66 -7.35
CA GLU A 159 20.38 -37.12 -8.68
C GLU A 159 18.94 -36.63 -8.87
N LEU A 160 17.98 -37.06 -8.03
CA LEU A 160 16.55 -36.76 -8.20
C LEU A 160 16.01 -35.85 -7.12
N THR A 161 15.40 -34.75 -7.55
CA THR A 161 14.69 -33.81 -6.69
C THR A 161 13.23 -33.70 -7.17
N ILE A 162 12.30 -33.97 -6.28
CA ILE A 162 10.88 -33.79 -6.46
C ILE A 162 10.46 -32.63 -5.55
N LYS A 163 9.84 -31.58 -6.09
CA LYS A 163 9.40 -30.42 -5.31
C LYS A 163 7.94 -30.13 -5.60
N SER A 164 7.16 -29.99 -4.54
CA SER A 164 5.79 -29.47 -4.58
C SER A 164 5.75 -28.15 -3.82
N SER A 165 5.22 -27.10 -4.40
CA SER A 165 5.12 -25.79 -3.78
C SER A 165 3.72 -25.20 -3.94
N ALA A 166 3.24 -24.58 -2.85
CA ALA A 166 1.97 -23.87 -2.80
C ALA A 166 2.24 -22.38 -2.53
N GLY A 167 1.83 -21.53 -3.47
CA GLY A 167 1.90 -20.08 -3.36
C GLY A 167 0.56 -19.50 -2.99
N VAL A 168 0.57 -18.49 -2.10
CA VAL A 168 -0.61 -17.70 -1.75
C VAL A 168 -0.28 -16.22 -1.84
N HIS A 169 -1.20 -15.45 -2.39
CA HIS A 169 -1.14 -14.00 -2.39
C HIS A 169 -2.49 -13.47 -1.96
N PHE A 170 -2.49 -12.69 -0.90
CA PHE A 170 -3.66 -12.00 -0.37
C PHE A 170 -3.39 -10.51 -0.30
N SER A 171 -4.33 -9.70 -0.74
CA SER A 171 -4.30 -8.26 -0.55
C SER A 171 -5.66 -7.74 -0.09
N HIS A 172 -5.62 -6.80 0.83
CA HIS A 172 -6.78 -6.05 1.31
C HIS A 172 -6.44 -4.57 1.27
N SER A 173 -7.40 -3.75 0.85
CA SER A 173 -7.31 -2.29 0.84
C SER A 173 -8.55 -1.69 1.48
N ASP A 174 -8.36 -0.78 2.40
CA ASP A 174 -9.39 0.02 3.07
C ASP A 174 -9.10 1.50 2.79
N TYR A 175 -9.95 2.12 1.97
CA TYR A 175 -9.93 3.55 1.67
C TYR A 175 -11.07 4.23 2.40
N ARG A 176 -10.75 5.33 3.09
CA ARG A 176 -11.72 6.20 3.76
C ARG A 176 -11.44 7.64 3.43
N ARG A 177 -12.50 8.40 3.14
CA ARG A 177 -12.47 9.84 2.91
C ARG A 177 -13.69 10.48 3.54
N TYR A 178 -13.46 11.60 4.21
CA TYR A 178 -14.49 12.50 4.68
C TYR A 178 -14.26 13.88 4.07
N VAL A 179 -15.31 14.47 3.50
CA VAL A 179 -15.32 15.85 3.02
C VAL A 179 -16.38 16.61 3.80
N PRO A 180 -16.01 17.58 4.64
CA PRO A 180 -16.98 18.40 5.35
C PRO A 180 -17.70 19.37 4.41
N THR A 181 -18.72 20.03 4.91
CA THR A 181 -19.29 21.22 4.25
C THR A 181 -18.31 22.37 4.30
N TYR A 182 -18.16 23.11 3.21
CA TYR A 182 -17.34 24.32 3.12
C TYR A 182 -17.79 25.23 2.00
N THR A 183 -17.45 26.52 2.08
CA THR A 183 -17.65 27.50 1.01
C THR A 183 -16.42 28.39 0.92
N LEU A 184 -15.63 28.23 -0.15
CA LEU A 184 -14.40 28.99 -0.38
C LEU A 184 -14.59 30.12 -1.39
N SER A 185 -15.52 29.96 -2.33
CA SER A 185 -15.86 30.96 -3.33
C SER A 185 -17.26 30.72 -3.88
N GLY A 186 -17.70 31.59 -4.80
CA GLY A 186 -19.00 31.43 -5.51
C GLY A 186 -19.08 30.15 -6.34
N LYS A 187 -17.96 29.54 -6.71
CA LYS A 187 -17.89 28.30 -7.51
C LYS A 187 -17.28 27.11 -6.79
N THR A 188 -16.55 27.34 -5.72
CA THR A 188 -15.89 26.26 -4.96
C THR A 188 -16.56 26.14 -3.59
N SER A 189 -17.48 25.21 -3.49
CA SER A 189 -18.21 24.90 -2.26
C SER A 189 -18.59 23.43 -2.21
N ASN A 190 -18.71 22.90 -1.03
CA ASN A 190 -19.34 21.62 -0.74
C ASN A 190 -20.50 21.85 0.23
N ASN A 191 -21.72 21.76 -0.26
CA ASN A 191 -22.90 22.08 0.54
C ASN A 191 -23.42 20.90 1.36
N THR A 192 -22.85 19.71 1.15
CA THR A 192 -23.29 18.48 1.80
C THR A 192 -22.06 17.69 2.18
N ASP A 193 -21.91 17.30 3.43
CA ASP A 193 -20.79 16.45 3.84
C ASP A 193 -20.87 15.08 3.18
N ASP A 194 -19.72 14.54 2.85
CA ASP A 194 -19.58 13.25 2.20
C ASP A 194 -18.63 12.33 2.99
N VAL A 195 -19.12 11.14 3.32
CA VAL A 195 -18.32 10.02 3.81
C VAL A 195 -18.21 8.96 2.70
N THR A 196 -17.01 8.58 2.35
CA THR A 196 -16.76 7.50 1.38
C THR A 196 -15.88 6.44 2.04
N GLN A 197 -16.30 5.19 1.96
CA GLN A 197 -15.52 4.05 2.38
C GLN A 197 -15.51 3.00 1.27
N ASN A 198 -14.31 2.57 0.88
CA ASN A 198 -14.13 1.51 -0.10
C ASN A 198 -13.22 0.44 0.51
N GLN A 199 -13.75 -0.77 0.62
CA GLN A 199 -13.00 -1.93 1.04
C GLN A 199 -12.90 -2.93 -0.12
N SER A 200 -11.72 -3.42 -0.38
CA SER A 200 -11.50 -4.43 -1.39
C SER A 200 -10.51 -5.47 -0.90
N TYR A 201 -10.74 -6.71 -1.29
CA TYR A 201 -9.76 -7.77 -1.11
C TYR A 201 -9.59 -8.57 -2.39
N SER A 202 -8.42 -9.15 -2.56
CA SER A 202 -8.16 -10.13 -3.60
C SER A 202 -7.26 -11.24 -3.09
N ALA A 203 -7.50 -12.45 -3.57
CA ALA A 203 -6.71 -13.62 -3.25
C ALA A 203 -6.34 -14.36 -4.54
N ARG A 204 -5.15 -14.90 -4.55
CA ARG A 204 -4.61 -15.76 -5.61
C ARG A 204 -3.85 -16.89 -4.96
N TRP A 205 -3.91 -18.08 -5.54
CA TRP A 205 -3.06 -19.18 -5.14
C TRP A 205 -2.47 -19.88 -6.36
N SER A 206 -1.33 -20.50 -6.16
CA SER A 206 -0.67 -21.34 -7.14
C SER A 206 -0.24 -22.65 -6.51
N TRP A 207 -0.18 -23.69 -7.33
CA TRP A 207 0.38 -24.97 -6.96
C TRP A 207 1.28 -25.46 -8.09
N GLU A 208 2.54 -25.70 -7.75
CA GLU A 208 3.56 -26.11 -8.70
C GLU A 208 4.23 -27.39 -8.24
N ASN A 209 4.42 -28.31 -9.18
CA ASN A 209 5.16 -29.53 -8.95
C ASN A 209 6.24 -29.65 -10.00
N THR A 210 7.46 -29.97 -9.55
CA THR A 210 8.62 -30.15 -10.42
C THR A 210 9.35 -31.44 -10.08
N ILE A 211 9.88 -32.09 -11.10
CA ILE A 211 10.80 -33.22 -10.98
C ILE A 211 12.05 -32.84 -11.75
N ASN A 212 13.18 -32.83 -11.05
CA ASN A 212 14.48 -32.51 -11.63
C ASN A 212 15.43 -33.68 -11.44
N TYR A 213 16.05 -34.14 -12.53
CA TYR A 213 17.05 -35.19 -12.54
C TYR A 213 18.37 -34.62 -13.07
N LYS A 214 19.43 -34.69 -12.25
CA LYS A 214 20.77 -34.20 -12.57
C LYS A 214 21.78 -35.35 -12.46
N LYS A 215 22.54 -35.60 -13.53
CA LYS A 215 23.58 -36.60 -13.50
C LYS A 215 24.77 -36.23 -14.38
N SER A 216 25.97 -36.48 -13.87
CA SER A 216 27.21 -36.37 -14.62
C SER A 216 27.71 -37.77 -15.07
N PHE A 217 28.17 -37.87 -16.32
CA PHE A 217 28.72 -39.09 -16.93
C PHE A 217 30.06 -38.71 -17.58
N GLY A 218 31.17 -38.87 -16.89
CA GLY A 218 32.46 -38.35 -17.35
C GLY A 218 32.41 -36.86 -17.62
N ASP A 219 32.67 -36.45 -18.84
CA ASP A 219 32.64 -35.01 -19.24
C ASP A 219 31.24 -34.49 -19.58
N HIS A 220 30.23 -35.32 -19.57
CA HIS A 220 28.85 -34.95 -19.92
C HIS A 220 28.01 -34.70 -18.67
N ASN A 221 27.24 -33.61 -18.69
CA ASN A 221 26.29 -33.26 -17.64
C ASN A 221 24.87 -33.24 -18.20
N LEU A 222 24.00 -34.05 -17.63
CA LEU A 222 22.57 -34.09 -17.94
C LEU A 222 21.77 -33.40 -16.84
N ASP A 223 20.90 -32.45 -17.19
CA ASP A 223 19.93 -31.81 -16.32
C ASP A 223 18.57 -31.81 -17.03
N VAL A 224 17.62 -32.58 -16.51
CA VAL A 224 16.27 -32.69 -17.04
C VAL A 224 15.27 -32.21 -16.01
N LEU A 225 14.45 -31.25 -16.39
CA LEU A 225 13.38 -30.69 -15.55
C LEU A 225 12.04 -30.93 -16.25
N ALA A 226 11.09 -31.49 -15.52
CA ALA A 226 9.68 -31.53 -15.89
C ALA A 226 8.84 -30.92 -14.79
N GLY A 227 7.77 -30.21 -15.16
CA GLY A 227 6.92 -29.56 -14.17
C GLY A 227 5.52 -29.28 -14.68
N GLN A 228 4.63 -29.05 -13.74
CA GLN A 228 3.28 -28.54 -13.97
C GLN A 228 2.98 -27.43 -12.99
N SER A 229 2.15 -26.48 -13.40
CA SER A 229 1.63 -25.43 -12.53
C SER A 229 0.13 -25.30 -12.69
N LEU A 230 -0.53 -24.98 -11.60
CA LEU A 230 -1.94 -24.61 -11.55
C LEU A 230 -2.03 -23.30 -10.79
N GLU A 231 -2.71 -22.32 -11.37
CA GLU A 231 -2.91 -21.03 -10.75
C GLU A 231 -4.38 -20.64 -10.82
N LYS A 232 -4.90 -20.07 -9.74
CA LYS A 232 -6.24 -19.49 -9.71
C LYS A 232 -6.19 -18.03 -9.28
N TRP A 233 -6.68 -17.19 -10.17
CA TRP A 233 -6.84 -15.75 -10.02
C TRP A 233 -8.29 -15.42 -9.71
N GLY A 234 -8.52 -14.23 -9.11
CA GLY A 234 -9.83 -13.62 -9.14
C GLY A 234 -10.76 -13.99 -7.99
N TYR A 235 -10.23 -14.47 -6.88
CA TYR A 235 -10.98 -14.35 -5.64
C TYR A 235 -10.84 -12.92 -5.15
N GLY A 236 -11.86 -12.13 -5.35
CA GLY A 236 -11.85 -10.77 -4.85
C GLY A 236 -13.25 -10.21 -4.83
N ASN A 237 -13.46 -9.26 -3.95
CA ASN A 237 -14.67 -8.48 -3.85
C ASN A 237 -14.33 -7.07 -3.44
N SER A 238 -15.21 -6.12 -3.76
CA SER A 238 -15.12 -4.75 -3.28
C SER A 238 -16.49 -4.27 -2.83
N VAL A 239 -16.50 -3.52 -1.74
CA VAL A 239 -17.67 -2.83 -1.22
C VAL A 239 -17.33 -1.35 -1.19
N ASN A 240 -18.20 -0.54 -1.79
CA ASN A 240 -18.11 0.91 -1.75
C ASN A 240 -19.38 1.43 -1.07
N VAL A 241 -19.19 2.19 -0.02
CA VAL A 241 -20.26 2.88 0.70
C VAL A 241 -20.00 4.37 0.59
N LYS A 242 -21.02 5.11 0.19
CA LYS A 242 -21.03 6.57 0.23
C LYS A 242 -22.29 7.01 0.97
N ASN A 243 -22.10 7.89 1.96
CA ASN A 243 -23.18 8.56 2.65
C ASN A 243 -22.96 10.08 2.59
N SER A 244 -24.02 10.82 2.42
CA SER A 244 -24.01 12.28 2.37
C SER A 244 -25.05 12.83 3.32
N ASN A 245 -24.79 14.00 3.89
CA ASN A 245 -25.68 14.67 4.84
C ASN A 245 -25.98 13.83 6.07
N SER A 246 -24.94 13.27 6.65
CA SER A 246 -25.05 12.42 7.83
C SER A 246 -25.43 13.24 9.07
N ILE A 247 -26.30 12.67 9.92
CA ILE A 247 -26.59 13.21 11.25
C ILE A 247 -25.37 13.12 12.21
N PHE A 248 -24.37 12.33 11.83
CA PHE A 248 -23.09 12.18 12.52
C PHE A 248 -21.93 12.52 11.56
N PRO A 249 -21.68 13.83 11.31
CA PRO A 249 -20.65 14.24 10.34
C PRO A 249 -19.28 13.63 10.65
N GLY A 250 -18.63 13.08 9.64
CA GLY A 250 -17.30 12.49 9.77
C GLY A 250 -17.23 11.12 10.46
N SER A 251 -18.36 10.56 10.86
CA SER A 251 -18.38 9.22 11.45
C SER A 251 -18.45 8.14 10.38
N PHE A 252 -17.40 7.30 10.30
CA PHE A 252 -17.38 6.14 9.41
C PHE A 252 -18.19 4.94 9.94
N ASP A 253 -18.50 4.93 11.22
CA ASP A 253 -19.23 3.83 11.85
C ASP A 253 -20.76 4.03 11.75
N HIS A 254 -21.19 5.24 11.36
CA HIS A 254 -22.60 5.62 11.22
C HIS A 254 -22.91 6.13 9.79
N ALA A 255 -22.04 5.81 8.84
CA ALA A 255 -22.20 6.19 7.44
C ALA A 255 -23.13 5.23 6.67
#